data_4eb3574e40349b7be1e7ee38c962b2bc
#
_entry.id   4eb3574e40349b7be1e7ee38c962b2bc
#
_cell.length_a   1.000
_cell.length_b   1.000
_cell.length_c   1.000
_cell.angle_alpha   90.00
_cell.angle_beta   90.00
_cell.angle_gamma   90.00
#
_symmetry.space_group_name_H-M   'P 1'
#
loop_
_entity.id
_entity.type
_entity.pdbx_description
1 polymer ?
#
loop_
_entity_poly.entity_id
_entity_poly.type
_entity_poly.pdbx_seq_one_letter_code
_entity_poly.pdbx_strand_id
1 'polypeptide(L)'
;MHEHPMAGLEGTINEFSVADVLQLICQQQKSGVLTVEHKGQKEAIHIEEGKIVSAGPAKYRLGEMLVRAHKLTPEDLQRALHKQQETYELLGEILVKQGSITPDFLERAINNQIYETLYDVFQWKEGTYQFNPQFKNRTSSSFKPMNFQSVLLDVLRMIDEWPEVHSFISSFDIRFQKSLTMHDENLQGDGLLVYRFINGSRTVQEIIDESLLGRFNTCKILSEFLQAGYISKASFAPVAPRKSRIGIYYKKVLAACHYALLSVILLVLCALVFSAPQNILPILSPGLIKQSDLADYLNNARLFRIDNALEIYKIGHGVNPGSLQELISSGILNPDDLILQGETITYLPEHNSYDIKFERRAK
;
A
#
# COMPACT_ATOMS: atom_id res chain seq x y z
N MET A 1 -0.92 -15.69 -40.74
CA MET A 1 -0.14 -14.57 -40.19
C MET A 1 -0.01 -14.83 -38.69
N HIS A 2 1.08 -15.45 -38.28
CA HIS A 2 1.32 -15.70 -36.85
C HIS A 2 1.77 -14.39 -36.22
N GLU A 3 0.91 -13.77 -35.43
CA GLU A 3 1.33 -12.71 -34.54
C GLU A 3 2.27 -13.35 -33.48
N HIS A 4 3.56 -13.08 -33.62
CA HIS A 4 4.50 -13.33 -32.53
C HIS A 4 4.05 -12.50 -31.33
N PRO A 5 3.88 -13.09 -30.13
CA PRO A 5 3.69 -12.30 -28.92
C PRO A 5 4.91 -11.40 -28.80
N MET A 6 4.69 -10.08 -28.90
CA MET A 6 5.74 -9.09 -28.73
C MET A 6 6.34 -9.32 -27.34
N ALA A 7 7.59 -9.77 -27.31
CA ALA A 7 8.33 -9.89 -26.05
C ALA A 7 8.32 -8.53 -25.36
N GLY A 8 7.81 -8.47 -24.16
CA GLY A 8 7.82 -7.25 -23.37
C GLY A 8 9.27 -6.81 -23.14
N LEU A 9 9.53 -5.52 -23.18
CA LEU A 9 10.83 -4.98 -22.82
C LEU A 9 11.02 -5.17 -21.30
N GLU A 10 12.05 -5.92 -20.90
CA GLU A 10 12.38 -6.15 -19.50
C GLU A 10 13.90 -6.04 -19.27
N GLY A 11 14.30 -5.67 -18.07
CA GLY A 11 15.71 -5.52 -17.73
C GLY A 11 15.93 -5.00 -16.31
N THR A 12 17.19 -4.58 -16.07
CA THR A 12 17.61 -4.03 -14.78
C THR A 12 17.90 -2.53 -14.90
N ILE A 13 17.59 -1.79 -13.83
CA ILE A 13 17.79 -0.32 -13.77
C ILE A 13 19.29 0.03 -13.82
N ASN A 14 20.16 -0.89 -13.41
CA ASN A 14 21.62 -0.69 -13.44
C ASN A 14 22.17 -0.57 -14.87
N GLU A 15 21.54 -1.23 -15.84
CA GLU A 15 21.96 -1.21 -17.26
C GLU A 15 21.33 -0.04 -18.01
N PHE A 16 20.06 0.21 -17.79
CA PHE A 16 19.32 1.32 -18.38
C PHE A 16 18.48 2.00 -17.29
N SER A 17 18.66 3.31 -17.14
CA SER A 17 17.85 4.07 -16.19
C SER A 17 16.37 4.04 -16.60
N VAL A 18 15.48 4.22 -15.63
CA VAL A 18 14.04 4.28 -15.91
C VAL A 18 13.70 5.41 -16.90
N ALA A 19 14.44 6.52 -16.85
CA ALA A 19 14.29 7.62 -17.78
C ALA A 19 14.61 7.20 -19.22
N ASP A 20 15.71 6.44 -19.44
CA ASP A 20 16.10 5.94 -20.77
C ASP A 20 15.07 4.97 -21.33
N VAL A 21 14.58 4.06 -20.49
CA VAL A 21 13.54 3.09 -20.88
C VAL A 21 12.24 3.79 -21.26
N LEU A 22 11.79 4.76 -20.45
CA LEU A 22 10.60 5.57 -20.75
C LEU A 22 10.80 6.38 -22.03
N GLN A 23 11.99 6.96 -22.24
CA GLN A 23 12.30 7.71 -23.46
C GLN A 23 12.18 6.81 -24.69
N LEU A 24 12.73 5.60 -24.65
CA LEU A 24 12.63 4.63 -25.75
C LEU A 24 11.17 4.28 -26.06
N ILE A 25 10.37 3.95 -25.03
CA ILE A 25 8.95 3.58 -25.19
C ILE A 25 8.15 4.74 -25.79
N CYS A 26 8.37 5.96 -25.24
CA CYS A 26 7.62 7.14 -25.67
C CYS A 26 8.02 7.64 -27.07
N GLN A 27 9.29 7.58 -27.44
CA GLN A 27 9.76 7.91 -28.79
C GLN A 27 9.20 6.95 -29.84
N GLN A 28 9.01 5.67 -29.49
CA GLN A 28 8.39 4.68 -30.36
C GLN A 28 6.86 4.77 -30.36
N GLN A 29 6.25 5.74 -29.67
CA GLN A 29 4.81 5.94 -29.55
C GLN A 29 4.08 4.66 -29.10
N LYS A 30 4.71 3.85 -28.26
CA LYS A 30 4.10 2.63 -27.72
C LYS A 30 3.04 2.96 -26.68
N SER A 31 2.05 2.05 -26.59
CA SER A 31 1.05 2.05 -25.51
C SER A 31 1.22 0.82 -24.67
N GLY A 32 1.07 0.96 -23.35
CA GLY A 32 1.23 -0.14 -22.40
C GLY A 32 1.50 0.35 -20.98
N VAL A 33 1.97 -0.57 -20.13
CA VAL A 33 2.34 -0.28 -18.75
C VAL A 33 3.80 -0.65 -18.51
N LEU A 34 4.58 0.31 -18.09
CA LEU A 34 5.91 0.09 -17.54
C LEU A 34 5.80 -0.10 -16.04
N THR A 35 6.12 -1.29 -15.57
CA THR A 35 6.24 -1.61 -14.15
C THR A 35 7.69 -1.54 -13.75
N VAL A 36 7.99 -0.85 -12.66
CA VAL A 36 9.33 -0.69 -12.11
C VAL A 36 9.32 -1.16 -10.66
N GLU A 37 10.32 -1.95 -10.26
CA GLU A 37 10.39 -2.52 -8.91
C GLU A 37 11.77 -2.27 -8.30
N HIS A 38 11.80 -1.76 -7.06
CA HIS A 38 12.98 -1.50 -6.26
C HIS A 38 12.71 -1.80 -4.79
N LYS A 39 13.49 -2.70 -4.17
CA LYS A 39 13.38 -3.05 -2.73
C LYS A 39 11.96 -3.37 -2.26
N GLY A 40 11.18 -4.07 -3.09
CA GLY A 40 9.80 -4.42 -2.78
C GLY A 40 8.78 -3.30 -3.01
N GLN A 41 9.22 -2.11 -3.42
CA GLN A 41 8.34 -1.06 -3.93
C GLN A 41 8.10 -1.29 -5.41
N LYS A 42 6.84 -1.22 -5.84
CA LYS A 42 6.43 -1.45 -7.20
C LYS A 42 5.60 -0.28 -7.70
N GLU A 43 6.07 0.35 -8.77
CA GLU A 43 5.40 1.49 -9.40
C GLU A 43 5.02 1.13 -10.84
N ALA A 44 3.86 1.59 -11.26
CA ALA A 44 3.36 1.37 -12.62
C ALA A 44 3.18 2.70 -13.34
N ILE A 45 3.74 2.83 -14.54
CA ILE A 45 3.63 4.00 -15.38
C ILE A 45 2.85 3.61 -16.63
N HIS A 46 1.68 4.21 -16.77
CA HIS A 46 0.79 3.94 -17.89
C HIS A 46 1.07 4.92 -19.02
N ILE A 47 1.26 4.37 -20.21
CA ILE A 47 1.64 5.11 -21.41
C ILE A 47 0.62 4.82 -22.50
N GLU A 48 0.19 5.86 -23.20
CA GLU A 48 -0.70 5.78 -24.36
C GLU A 48 -0.16 6.65 -25.49
N GLU A 49 0.11 6.03 -26.64
CA GLU A 49 0.69 6.69 -27.81
C GLU A 49 1.93 7.55 -27.47
N GLY A 50 2.82 7.02 -26.63
CA GLY A 50 4.03 7.72 -26.21
C GLY A 50 3.82 8.85 -25.19
N LYS A 51 2.62 9.02 -24.65
CA LYS A 51 2.30 10.01 -23.62
C LYS A 51 2.00 9.33 -22.29
N ILE A 52 2.32 10.00 -21.20
CA ILE A 52 2.01 9.50 -19.85
C ILE A 52 0.56 9.83 -19.50
N VAL A 53 -0.21 8.82 -19.14
CA VAL A 53 -1.61 8.96 -18.73
C VAL A 53 -1.83 8.78 -17.25
N SER A 54 -1.00 8.01 -16.57
CA SER A 54 -0.96 7.93 -15.10
C SER A 54 0.35 7.30 -14.63
N ALA A 55 0.73 7.54 -13.39
CA ALA A 55 1.85 6.88 -12.75
C ALA A 55 1.53 6.63 -11.27
N GLY A 56 2.18 5.63 -10.72
CA GLY A 56 2.02 5.24 -9.33
C GLY A 56 1.40 3.86 -9.19
N PRO A 57 1.39 3.32 -8.06
CA PRO A 57 0.21 3.14 -7.26
C PRO A 57 0.41 3.23 -5.77
N ALA A 58 1.55 2.86 -5.27
CA ALA A 58 1.54 2.37 -3.91
C ALA A 58 1.49 3.49 -2.88
N LYS A 59 2.33 4.52 -3.04
CA LYS A 59 2.54 5.54 -2.02
C LYS A 59 1.58 6.73 -2.12
N TYR A 60 1.11 7.01 -3.33
CA TYR A 60 0.32 8.23 -3.62
C TYR A 60 -1.02 7.89 -4.26
N ARG A 61 -1.79 7.01 -3.62
CA ARG A 61 -3.14 6.70 -4.10
C ARG A 61 -4.00 7.95 -4.11
N LEU A 62 -4.64 8.23 -5.23
CA LEU A 62 -5.49 9.41 -5.42
C LEU A 62 -6.46 9.60 -4.24
N GLY A 63 -7.16 8.56 -3.82
CA GLY A 63 -8.12 8.65 -2.72
C GLY A 63 -7.49 9.07 -1.40
N GLU A 64 -6.34 8.49 -1.04
CA GLU A 64 -5.62 8.84 0.19
C GLU A 64 -5.08 10.28 0.15
N MET A 65 -4.60 10.72 -1.02
CA MET A 65 -4.16 12.10 -1.24
C MET A 65 -5.31 13.09 -1.04
N LEU A 66 -6.50 12.78 -1.56
CA LEU A 66 -7.70 13.60 -1.40
C LEU A 66 -8.16 13.69 0.05
N VAL A 67 -8.05 12.61 0.81
CA VAL A 67 -8.36 12.61 2.25
C VAL A 67 -7.36 13.47 3.02
N ARG A 68 -6.05 13.36 2.74
CA ARG A 68 -5.02 14.20 3.39
C ARG A 68 -5.19 15.67 3.04
N ALA A 69 -5.59 15.98 1.80
CA ALA A 69 -5.92 17.33 1.36
C ALA A 69 -7.24 17.87 1.94
N HIS A 70 -7.93 17.14 2.81
CA HIS A 70 -9.23 17.48 3.38
C HIS A 70 -10.32 17.77 2.34
N LYS A 71 -10.21 17.16 1.15
CA LYS A 71 -11.19 17.28 0.05
C LYS A 71 -12.19 16.15 0.06
N LEU A 72 -11.89 15.08 0.77
CA LEU A 72 -12.73 13.89 0.88
C LEU A 72 -12.65 13.36 2.31
N THR A 73 -13.77 12.90 2.86
CA THR A 73 -13.75 12.17 4.13
C THR A 73 -13.37 10.71 3.90
N PRO A 74 -12.81 9.99 4.89
CA PRO A 74 -12.55 8.56 4.76
C PRO A 74 -13.80 7.76 4.39
N GLU A 75 -14.96 8.15 4.91
CA GLU A 75 -16.27 7.52 4.64
C GLU A 75 -16.70 7.73 3.19
N ASP A 76 -16.50 8.96 2.65
CA ASP A 76 -16.79 9.26 1.24
C ASP A 76 -15.90 8.46 0.31
N LEU A 77 -14.61 8.33 0.67
CA LEU A 77 -13.67 7.50 -0.08
C LEU A 77 -14.13 6.04 -0.11
N GLN A 78 -14.52 5.47 1.03
CA GLN A 78 -15.00 4.10 1.07
C GLN A 78 -16.25 3.90 0.22
N ARG A 79 -17.20 4.84 0.24
CA ARG A 79 -18.40 4.79 -0.61
C ARG A 79 -18.06 4.84 -2.10
N ALA A 80 -17.11 5.71 -2.47
CA ALA A 80 -16.65 5.82 -3.87
C ALA A 80 -15.92 4.55 -4.32
N LEU A 81 -15.08 3.93 -3.47
CA LEU A 81 -14.40 2.68 -3.75
C LEU A 81 -15.38 1.50 -3.90
N HIS A 82 -16.42 1.44 -3.07
CA HIS A 82 -17.48 0.44 -3.22
C HIS A 82 -18.20 0.59 -4.58
N LYS A 83 -18.57 1.83 -4.94
CA LYS A 83 -19.17 2.11 -6.23
C LYS A 83 -18.25 1.76 -7.40
N GLN A 84 -16.92 1.98 -7.26
CA GLN A 84 -15.93 1.57 -8.26
C GLN A 84 -15.94 0.05 -8.49
N GLN A 85 -16.08 -0.74 -7.42
CA GLN A 85 -16.15 -2.20 -7.53
C GLN A 85 -17.42 -2.67 -8.27
N GLU A 86 -18.55 -1.95 -8.10
CA GLU A 86 -19.81 -2.28 -8.74
C GLU A 86 -19.87 -1.84 -10.21
N THR A 87 -19.35 -0.65 -10.51
CA THR A 87 -19.50 -0.03 -11.84
C THR A 87 -18.26 -0.19 -12.73
N TYR A 88 -17.12 -0.58 -12.15
CA TYR A 88 -15.81 -0.60 -12.81
C TYR A 88 -15.38 0.76 -13.39
N GLU A 89 -16.00 1.87 -12.98
CA GLU A 89 -15.59 3.22 -13.35
C GLU A 89 -14.32 3.63 -12.60
N LEU A 90 -13.57 4.61 -13.14
CA LEU A 90 -12.40 5.13 -12.43
C LEU A 90 -12.81 5.94 -11.21
N LEU A 91 -12.09 5.80 -10.08
CA LEU A 91 -12.38 6.51 -8.84
C LEU A 91 -12.52 8.02 -9.04
N GLY A 92 -11.62 8.63 -9.82
CA GLY A 92 -11.67 10.06 -10.12
C GLY A 92 -12.95 10.47 -10.84
N GLU A 93 -13.42 9.67 -11.80
CA GLU A 93 -14.67 9.94 -12.53
C GLU A 93 -15.90 9.83 -11.62
N ILE A 94 -15.91 8.83 -10.73
CA ILE A 94 -16.98 8.67 -9.74
C ILE A 94 -17.04 9.91 -8.84
N LEU A 95 -15.90 10.39 -8.34
CA LEU A 95 -15.84 11.56 -7.46
C LEU A 95 -16.26 12.84 -8.15
N VAL A 96 -15.91 13.03 -9.43
CA VAL A 96 -16.36 14.16 -10.24
C VAL A 96 -17.87 14.09 -10.50
N LYS A 97 -18.40 12.92 -10.90
CA LYS A 97 -19.86 12.73 -11.10
C LYS A 97 -20.67 12.96 -9.83
N GLN A 98 -20.11 12.66 -8.67
CA GLN A 98 -20.74 12.91 -7.37
C GLN A 98 -20.61 14.38 -6.92
N GLY A 99 -19.86 15.21 -7.64
CA GLY A 99 -19.57 16.59 -7.27
C GLY A 99 -18.65 16.76 -6.06
N SER A 100 -17.97 15.68 -5.64
CA SER A 100 -17.01 15.72 -4.52
C SER A 100 -15.75 16.52 -4.88
N ILE A 101 -15.33 16.46 -6.15
CA ILE A 101 -14.21 17.23 -6.70
C ILE A 101 -14.56 17.76 -8.08
N THR A 102 -13.86 18.82 -8.52
CA THR A 102 -13.99 19.35 -9.87
C THR A 102 -13.06 18.61 -10.85
N PRO A 103 -13.36 18.61 -12.17
CA PRO A 103 -12.45 18.04 -13.18
C PRO A 103 -11.05 18.63 -13.13
N ASP A 104 -10.91 19.97 -13.00
CA ASP A 104 -9.61 20.66 -12.90
C ASP A 104 -8.82 20.25 -11.66
N PHE A 105 -9.54 19.97 -10.56
CA PHE A 105 -8.91 19.47 -9.35
C PHE A 105 -8.40 18.04 -9.54
N LEU A 106 -9.18 17.18 -10.19
CA LEU A 106 -8.77 15.81 -10.53
C LEU A 106 -7.54 15.81 -11.44
N GLU A 107 -7.51 16.66 -12.47
CA GLU A 107 -6.37 16.79 -13.37
C GLU A 107 -5.11 17.19 -12.62
N ARG A 108 -5.16 18.21 -11.75
CA ARG A 108 -4.03 18.61 -10.90
C ARG A 108 -3.56 17.49 -9.98
N ALA A 109 -4.49 16.75 -9.38
CA ALA A 109 -4.17 15.64 -8.50
C ALA A 109 -3.45 14.50 -9.23
N ILE A 110 -3.90 14.15 -10.45
CA ILE A 110 -3.26 13.12 -11.28
C ILE A 110 -1.88 13.61 -11.75
N ASN A 111 -1.77 14.86 -12.21
CA ASN A 111 -0.49 15.45 -12.61
C ASN A 111 0.52 15.41 -11.45
N ASN A 112 0.11 15.82 -10.26
CA ASN A 112 0.96 15.75 -9.07
C ASN A 112 1.40 14.31 -8.77
N GLN A 113 0.50 13.34 -8.86
CA GLN A 113 0.83 11.94 -8.66
C GLN A 113 1.87 11.45 -9.69
N ILE A 114 1.76 11.84 -10.96
CA ILE A 114 2.72 11.50 -12.01
C ILE A 114 4.10 12.07 -11.67
N TYR A 115 4.19 13.37 -11.36
CA TYR A 115 5.46 14.02 -11.04
C TYR A 115 6.13 13.43 -9.80
N GLU A 116 5.38 13.20 -8.71
CA GLU A 116 5.91 12.60 -7.49
C GLU A 116 6.42 11.17 -7.73
N THR A 117 5.69 10.37 -8.50
CA THR A 117 6.11 9.00 -8.84
C THR A 117 7.38 9.01 -9.69
N LEU A 118 7.43 9.82 -10.75
CA LEU A 118 8.60 9.88 -11.62
C LEU A 118 9.81 10.48 -10.91
N TYR A 119 9.62 11.47 -10.05
CA TYR A 119 10.67 12.01 -9.21
C TYR A 119 11.31 10.93 -8.32
N ASP A 120 10.51 10.07 -7.68
CA ASP A 120 11.04 8.98 -6.86
C ASP A 120 11.72 7.90 -7.74
N VAL A 121 11.08 7.47 -8.81
CA VAL A 121 11.57 6.37 -9.67
C VAL A 121 12.84 6.72 -10.43
N PHE A 122 13.03 7.98 -10.87
CA PHE A 122 14.25 8.41 -11.57
C PHE A 122 15.47 8.45 -10.67
N GLN A 123 15.30 8.45 -9.37
CA GLN A 123 16.39 8.37 -8.40
C GLN A 123 16.79 6.93 -8.05
N TRP A 124 16.02 5.92 -8.47
CA TRP A 124 16.37 4.53 -8.22
C TRP A 124 17.61 4.14 -9.05
N LYS A 125 18.59 3.54 -8.40
CA LYS A 125 19.85 3.12 -9.02
C LYS A 125 19.92 1.61 -9.26
N GLU A 126 19.03 0.84 -8.65
CA GLU A 126 18.95 -0.61 -8.72
C GLU A 126 17.47 -1.04 -8.76
N GLY A 127 17.22 -2.21 -9.31
CA GLY A 127 15.88 -2.76 -9.45
C GLY A 127 15.62 -3.33 -10.83
N THR A 128 14.38 -3.67 -11.11
CA THR A 128 13.96 -4.26 -12.39
C THR A 128 12.85 -3.44 -13.01
N TYR A 129 12.74 -3.54 -14.33
CA TYR A 129 11.62 -2.98 -15.06
C TYR A 129 11.04 -4.00 -16.04
N GLN A 130 9.73 -3.90 -16.29
CA GLN A 130 9.02 -4.70 -17.27
C GLN A 130 7.96 -3.85 -17.95
N PHE A 131 7.98 -3.81 -19.28
CA PHE A 131 6.98 -3.14 -20.10
C PHE A 131 6.02 -4.15 -20.71
N ASN A 132 4.71 -3.98 -20.46
CA ASN A 132 3.65 -4.80 -21.02
C ASN A 132 2.85 -3.99 -22.06
N PRO A 133 3.03 -4.23 -23.37
CA PRO A 133 2.34 -3.48 -24.43
C PRO A 133 0.86 -3.89 -24.62
N GLN A 134 0.44 -5.03 -24.07
CA GLN A 134 -0.93 -5.55 -24.25
C GLN A 134 -1.93 -4.99 -23.23
N PHE A 135 -1.45 -4.25 -22.24
CA PHE A 135 -2.32 -3.69 -21.23
C PHE A 135 -3.07 -2.47 -21.77
N LYS A 136 -4.37 -2.64 -22.05
CA LYS A 136 -5.26 -1.51 -22.39
C LYS A 136 -5.60 -0.75 -21.12
N ASN A 137 -5.07 0.45 -20.99
CA ASN A 137 -5.41 1.33 -19.89
C ASN A 137 -6.84 1.88 -20.05
N ARG A 138 -7.56 2.01 -18.95
CA ARG A 138 -8.77 2.82 -18.89
C ARG A 138 -8.34 4.24 -18.53
N THR A 139 -8.12 5.05 -19.54
CA THR A 139 -7.81 6.47 -19.31
C THR A 139 -9.10 7.20 -19.00
N SER A 140 -9.06 8.07 -17.99
CA SER A 140 -10.18 8.97 -17.69
C SER A 140 -10.40 9.90 -18.88
N SER A 141 -11.64 10.04 -19.35
CA SER A 141 -12.01 11.01 -20.37
C SER A 141 -11.74 12.47 -19.94
N SER A 142 -11.57 12.70 -18.66
CA SER A 142 -11.31 14.00 -18.06
C SER A 142 -9.82 14.33 -17.91
N PHE A 143 -8.91 13.41 -18.26
CA PHE A 143 -7.48 13.61 -18.12
C PHE A 143 -6.79 13.79 -19.47
N LYS A 144 -5.97 14.83 -19.59
CA LYS A 144 -5.17 15.10 -20.80
C LYS A 144 -3.80 14.44 -20.68
N PRO A 145 -3.46 13.45 -21.55
CA PRO A 145 -2.16 12.77 -21.53
C PRO A 145 -0.98 13.74 -21.61
N MET A 146 0.03 13.55 -20.77
CA MET A 146 1.20 14.43 -20.66
C MET A 146 2.28 14.03 -21.67
N ASN A 147 2.92 15.03 -22.28
CA ASN A 147 4.08 14.80 -23.13
C ASN A 147 5.27 14.38 -22.26
N PHE A 148 5.85 13.21 -22.55
CA PHE A 148 6.94 12.66 -21.76
C PHE A 148 8.18 13.56 -21.72
N GLN A 149 8.57 14.17 -22.83
CA GLN A 149 9.79 15.01 -22.89
C GLN A 149 9.67 16.23 -21.98
N SER A 150 8.49 16.87 -21.94
CA SER A 150 8.25 17.97 -21.01
C SER A 150 8.33 17.51 -19.55
N VAL A 151 7.67 16.39 -19.24
CA VAL A 151 7.69 15.80 -17.89
C VAL A 151 9.11 15.38 -17.49
N LEU A 152 9.88 14.77 -18.40
CA LEU A 152 11.26 14.37 -18.17
C LEU A 152 12.12 15.58 -17.75
N LEU A 153 12.07 16.67 -18.54
CA LEU A 153 12.85 17.88 -18.27
C LEU A 153 12.46 18.49 -16.92
N ASP A 154 11.17 18.55 -16.62
CA ASP A 154 10.69 19.07 -15.35
C ASP A 154 11.17 18.23 -14.17
N VAL A 155 11.08 16.90 -14.27
CA VAL A 155 11.51 15.99 -13.19
C VAL A 155 13.03 16.06 -12.99
N LEU A 156 13.82 16.09 -14.07
CA LEU A 156 15.27 16.25 -13.96
C LEU A 156 15.63 17.58 -13.29
N ARG A 157 14.98 18.68 -13.68
CA ARG A 157 15.15 19.98 -13.00
C ARG A 157 14.79 19.90 -11.52
N MET A 158 13.68 19.23 -11.16
CA MET A 158 13.30 19.04 -9.77
C MET A 158 14.36 18.29 -8.97
N ILE A 159 14.98 17.27 -9.56
CA ILE A 159 16.06 16.48 -8.93
C ILE A 159 17.30 17.35 -8.75
N ASP A 160 17.68 18.13 -9.75
CA ASP A 160 18.88 18.99 -9.71
C ASP A 160 18.73 20.15 -8.71
N GLU A 161 17.56 20.76 -8.63
CA GLU A 161 17.28 21.89 -7.72
C GLU A 161 16.97 21.44 -6.27
N TRP A 162 16.60 20.16 -6.06
CA TRP A 162 16.20 19.67 -4.75
C TRP A 162 17.20 19.90 -3.62
N PRO A 163 18.53 19.67 -3.81
CA PRO A 163 19.51 19.91 -2.75
C PRO A 163 19.51 21.35 -2.23
N GLU A 164 19.34 22.33 -3.11
CA GLU A 164 19.23 23.74 -2.73
C GLU A 164 17.95 23.98 -1.92
N VAL A 165 16.78 23.56 -2.43
CA VAL A 165 15.50 23.67 -1.74
C VAL A 165 15.53 23.00 -0.38
N HIS A 166 16.12 21.80 -0.29
CA HIS A 166 16.23 21.03 0.94
C HIS A 166 17.15 21.72 1.98
N SER A 167 18.11 22.53 1.55
CA SER A 167 18.96 23.31 2.47
C SER A 167 18.15 24.30 3.30
N PHE A 168 17.06 24.85 2.76
CA PHE A 168 16.13 25.75 3.46
C PHE A 168 15.04 24.99 4.21
N ILE A 169 14.50 23.92 3.59
CA ILE A 169 13.39 23.10 4.10
C ILE A 169 13.93 21.71 4.43
N SER A 170 14.64 21.58 5.54
CA SER A 170 15.32 20.34 5.93
C SER A 170 14.39 19.24 6.52
N SER A 171 13.16 19.60 6.87
CA SER A 171 12.13 18.68 7.38
C SER A 171 10.74 19.16 7.02
N PHE A 172 9.84 18.22 6.78
CA PHE A 172 8.43 18.54 6.52
C PHE A 172 7.62 18.81 7.79
N ASP A 173 8.18 18.62 8.98
CA ASP A 173 7.56 18.96 10.26
C ASP A 173 7.72 20.44 10.63
N ILE A 174 8.55 21.17 9.89
CA ILE A 174 8.75 22.61 10.12
C ILE A 174 7.43 23.34 9.93
N ARG A 175 7.21 24.36 10.75
CA ARG A 175 6.08 25.29 10.62
C ARG A 175 6.60 26.68 10.32
N PHE A 176 5.85 27.39 9.51
CA PHE A 176 6.18 28.76 9.13
C PHE A 176 5.08 29.72 9.58
N GLN A 177 5.47 30.91 9.98
CA GLN A 177 4.59 32.04 10.24
C GLN A 177 4.83 33.15 9.23
N LYS A 178 3.77 33.87 8.90
CA LYS A 178 3.83 35.05 8.01
C LYS A 178 4.59 36.15 8.66
N SER A 179 5.39 36.91 7.88
CA SER A 179 5.98 38.17 8.31
C SER A 179 4.94 39.28 8.25
N LEU A 180 5.03 40.24 9.15
CA LEU A 180 4.14 41.41 9.19
C LEU A 180 4.35 42.38 8.01
N THR A 181 5.44 42.21 7.27
CA THR A 181 5.86 43.10 6.19
C THR A 181 5.26 42.80 4.82
N MET A 182 4.60 41.64 4.68
CA MET A 182 4.06 41.18 3.40
C MET A 182 2.54 41.20 3.39
N HIS A 183 1.96 41.78 2.32
CA HIS A 183 0.52 41.72 2.04
C HIS A 183 0.22 40.71 0.94
N ASP A 184 -0.87 39.97 1.08
CA ASP A 184 -1.33 38.93 0.14
C ASP A 184 -1.55 39.46 -1.28
N GLU A 185 -1.82 40.76 -1.43
CA GLU A 185 -2.15 41.42 -2.70
C GLU A 185 -1.02 41.39 -3.75
N ASN A 186 0.21 41.18 -3.31
CA ASN A 186 1.38 41.11 -4.20
C ASN A 186 1.67 39.70 -4.72
N LEU A 187 0.93 38.70 -4.28
CA LEU A 187 1.14 37.32 -4.67
C LEU A 187 0.06 36.82 -5.64
N GLN A 188 0.44 36.02 -6.64
CA GLN A 188 -0.46 35.43 -7.62
C GLN A 188 -0.19 33.95 -7.78
N GLY A 189 -1.15 33.22 -8.36
CA GLY A 189 -1.01 31.80 -8.71
C GLY A 189 -0.67 30.90 -7.51
N ASP A 190 0.28 30.01 -7.71
CA ASP A 190 0.68 28.98 -6.73
C ASP A 190 1.32 29.60 -5.49
N GLY A 191 2.06 30.72 -5.63
CA GLY A 191 2.62 31.44 -4.51
C GLY A 191 1.54 31.93 -3.54
N LEU A 192 0.48 32.54 -4.06
CA LEU A 192 -0.66 32.98 -3.24
C LEU A 192 -1.35 31.79 -2.57
N LEU A 193 -1.51 30.69 -3.29
CA LEU A 193 -2.12 29.46 -2.75
C LEU A 193 -1.32 28.93 -1.55
N VAL A 194 0.00 28.76 -1.69
CA VAL A 194 0.88 28.28 -0.61
C VAL A 194 0.88 29.26 0.56
N TYR A 195 0.98 30.58 0.27
CA TYR A 195 1.01 31.61 1.30
C TYR A 195 -0.25 31.61 2.17
N ARG A 196 -1.44 31.33 1.59
CA ARG A 196 -2.71 31.23 2.34
C ARG A 196 -2.72 30.10 3.35
N PHE A 197 -2.02 29.00 3.08
CA PHE A 197 -1.93 27.86 4.01
C PHE A 197 -0.98 28.13 5.19
N ILE A 198 -0.08 29.11 5.08
CA ILE A 198 0.86 29.46 6.15
C ILE A 198 0.11 30.23 7.25
N ASN A 199 -0.01 29.61 8.42
CA ASN A 199 -0.76 30.16 9.56
C ASN A 199 -0.08 29.99 10.92
N GLY A 200 1.19 29.55 10.94
CA GLY A 200 1.93 29.27 12.17
C GLY A 200 1.70 27.88 12.76
N SER A 201 0.61 27.20 12.41
CA SER A 201 0.24 25.91 13.00
C SER A 201 0.45 24.72 12.05
N ARG A 202 0.27 24.94 10.74
CA ARG A 202 0.47 23.90 9.73
C ARG A 202 1.93 23.60 9.53
N THR A 203 2.24 22.32 9.41
CA THR A 203 3.54 21.78 8.98
C THR A 203 3.71 21.95 7.48
N VAL A 204 4.94 21.89 7.00
CA VAL A 204 5.26 21.84 5.56
C VAL A 204 4.53 20.67 4.89
N GLN A 205 4.46 19.48 5.55
CA GLN A 205 3.74 18.33 5.02
C GLN A 205 2.24 18.63 4.81
N GLU A 206 1.60 19.26 5.78
CA GLU A 206 0.18 19.65 5.66
C GLU A 206 -0.03 20.67 4.53
N ILE A 207 0.91 21.60 4.33
CA ILE A 207 0.86 22.55 3.22
C ILE A 207 1.04 21.83 1.87
N ILE A 208 1.94 20.86 1.77
CA ILE A 208 2.13 20.02 0.57
C ILE A 208 0.83 19.27 0.24
N ASP A 209 0.24 18.63 1.24
CA ASP A 209 -0.98 17.84 1.07
C ASP A 209 -2.19 18.71 0.66
N GLU A 210 -2.36 19.88 1.29
CA GLU A 210 -3.50 20.76 1.02
C GLU A 210 -3.36 21.56 -0.30
N SER A 211 -2.14 21.96 -0.68
CA SER A 211 -1.90 22.72 -1.91
C SER A 211 -2.03 21.89 -3.19
N LEU A 212 -1.72 20.61 -3.10
CA LEU A 212 -1.63 19.68 -4.26
C LEU A 212 -0.67 20.15 -5.36
N LEU A 213 0.32 20.96 -5.01
CA LEU A 213 1.37 21.40 -5.93
C LEU A 213 2.55 20.42 -5.99
N GLY A 214 2.52 19.40 -5.12
CA GLY A 214 3.60 18.45 -4.93
C GLY A 214 4.69 18.97 -3.98
N ARG A 215 5.51 18.01 -3.57
CA ARG A 215 6.58 18.22 -2.59
C ARG A 215 7.58 19.29 -3.06
N PHE A 216 8.08 19.15 -4.29
CA PHE A 216 9.09 20.03 -4.84
C PHE A 216 8.59 21.48 -4.97
N ASN A 217 7.48 21.69 -5.69
CA ASN A 217 6.98 23.05 -5.96
C ASN A 217 6.59 23.79 -4.68
N THR A 218 5.93 23.09 -3.74
CA THR A 218 5.55 23.68 -2.44
C THR A 218 6.80 24.09 -1.65
N CYS A 219 7.81 23.19 -1.55
CA CYS A 219 9.04 23.51 -0.83
C CYS A 219 9.86 24.61 -1.52
N LYS A 220 9.89 24.65 -2.86
CA LYS A 220 10.54 25.73 -3.62
C LYS A 220 9.91 27.07 -3.31
N ILE A 221 8.58 27.19 -3.39
CA ILE A 221 7.86 28.42 -3.03
C ILE A 221 8.14 28.83 -1.58
N LEU A 222 8.13 27.88 -0.65
CA LEU A 222 8.45 28.17 0.75
C LEU A 222 9.90 28.62 0.95
N SER A 223 10.85 28.04 0.19
CA SER A 223 12.25 28.49 0.24
C SER A 223 12.45 29.90 -0.31
N GLU A 224 11.76 30.24 -1.40
CA GLU A 224 11.74 31.58 -1.97
C GLU A 224 11.14 32.61 -0.98
N PHE A 225 10.04 32.25 -0.31
CA PHE A 225 9.44 33.09 0.73
C PHE A 225 10.36 33.30 1.95
N LEU A 226 11.12 32.26 2.34
CA LEU A 226 12.13 32.38 3.39
C LEU A 226 13.25 33.33 3.00
N GLN A 227 13.78 33.19 1.78
CA GLN A 227 14.85 34.05 1.27
C GLN A 227 14.40 35.47 1.12
N ALA A 228 13.17 35.71 0.69
CA ALA A 228 12.58 37.05 0.58
C ALA A 228 12.16 37.67 1.94
N GLY A 229 12.22 36.87 3.04
CA GLY A 229 11.80 37.36 4.37
C GLY A 229 10.28 37.46 4.54
N TYR A 230 9.48 36.86 3.65
CA TYR A 230 8.02 36.86 3.73
C TYR A 230 7.47 35.96 4.80
N ILE A 231 8.25 34.91 5.14
CA ILE A 231 7.94 33.97 6.20
C ILE A 231 9.17 33.74 7.08
N SER A 232 8.92 33.30 8.30
CA SER A 232 9.97 32.85 9.23
C SER A 232 9.60 31.52 9.84
N LYS A 233 10.60 30.74 10.30
CA LYS A 233 10.33 29.53 11.07
C LYS A 233 9.55 29.89 12.32
N ALA A 234 8.39 29.28 12.52
CA ALA A 234 7.61 29.51 13.71
C ALA A 234 8.41 29.02 14.93
N SER A 235 8.74 29.94 15.83
CA SER A 235 9.43 29.60 17.08
C SER A 235 8.41 29.02 18.04
N PHE A 236 8.11 27.73 17.91
CA PHE A 236 7.41 27.06 18.98
C PHE A 236 8.42 26.66 20.05
N ALA A 237 8.34 27.27 21.24
CA ALA A 237 8.62 26.49 22.43
C ALA A 237 7.84 25.17 22.27
N PRO A 238 8.45 23.99 22.50
CA PRO A 238 7.76 22.72 22.31
C PRO A 238 6.48 22.78 23.14
N VAL A 239 5.36 23.02 22.49
CA VAL A 239 4.06 22.73 23.10
C VAL A 239 4.11 21.23 23.27
N ALA A 240 4.38 20.81 24.50
CA ALA A 240 4.29 19.41 24.90
C ALA A 240 3.01 18.89 24.25
N PRO A 241 3.06 17.77 23.49
CA PRO A 241 1.94 17.30 22.72
C PRO A 241 0.73 17.34 23.65
N ARG A 242 -0.23 18.21 23.30
CA ARG A 242 -1.48 18.34 24.06
C ARG A 242 -2.13 16.99 23.87
N LYS A 243 -1.76 16.03 24.75
CA LYS A 243 -2.38 14.70 24.81
C LYS A 243 -3.86 15.03 24.85
N SER A 244 -4.54 14.82 23.74
CA SER A 244 -5.96 15.09 23.68
C SER A 244 -6.55 14.29 24.81
N ARG A 245 -7.05 14.97 25.84
CA ARG A 245 -7.72 14.32 27.01
C ARG A 245 -8.84 13.40 26.52
N ILE A 246 -9.35 13.67 25.32
CA ILE A 246 -10.35 12.88 24.60
C ILE A 246 -9.81 11.46 24.28
N GLY A 247 -8.60 11.30 23.78
CA GLY A 247 -8.03 9.98 23.44
C GLY A 247 -7.74 9.11 24.67
N ILE A 248 -7.40 9.74 25.81
CA ILE A 248 -7.17 9.00 27.06
C ILE A 248 -8.52 8.61 27.68
N TYR A 249 -9.52 9.47 27.57
CA TYR A 249 -10.88 9.19 28.06
C TYR A 249 -11.53 8.08 27.24
N TYR A 250 -11.39 8.10 25.92
CA TYR A 250 -11.93 7.05 25.03
C TYR A 250 -11.29 5.68 25.31
N LYS A 251 -9.98 5.60 25.49
CA LYS A 251 -9.30 4.34 25.86
C LYS A 251 -9.74 3.82 27.23
N LYS A 252 -9.93 4.69 28.21
CA LYS A 252 -10.42 4.30 29.55
C LYS A 252 -11.89 3.88 29.54
N VAL A 253 -12.74 4.58 28.78
CA VAL A 253 -14.15 4.23 28.60
C VAL A 253 -14.28 2.91 27.82
N LEU A 254 -13.51 2.70 26.75
CA LEU A 254 -13.53 1.45 25.99
C LEU A 254 -13.05 0.27 26.85
N ALA A 255 -12.00 0.44 27.65
CA ALA A 255 -11.53 -0.56 28.61
C ALA A 255 -12.58 -0.86 29.68
N ALA A 256 -13.23 0.17 30.25
CA ALA A 256 -14.31 0.00 31.25
C ALA A 256 -15.52 -0.74 30.65
N CYS A 257 -15.92 -0.41 29.42
CA CYS A 257 -16.98 -1.13 28.70
C CYS A 257 -16.60 -2.60 28.44
N HIS A 258 -15.34 -2.87 28.11
CA HIS A 258 -14.86 -4.24 27.88
C HIS A 258 -14.90 -5.08 29.19
N TYR A 259 -14.44 -4.52 30.31
CA TYR A 259 -14.52 -5.18 31.61
C TYR A 259 -15.97 -5.35 32.11
N ALA A 260 -16.84 -4.38 31.85
CA ALA A 260 -18.27 -4.49 32.15
C ALA A 260 -18.95 -5.60 31.33
N LEU A 261 -18.62 -5.72 30.06
CA LEU A 261 -19.12 -6.81 29.20
C LEU A 261 -18.64 -8.18 29.70
N LEU A 262 -17.35 -8.30 30.02
CA LEU A 262 -16.80 -9.54 30.58
C LEU A 262 -17.44 -9.93 31.91
N SER A 263 -17.73 -8.96 32.78
CA SER A 263 -18.38 -9.24 34.08
C SER A 263 -19.84 -9.69 33.88
N VAL A 264 -20.56 -9.12 32.91
CA VAL A 264 -21.93 -9.55 32.57
C VAL A 264 -21.91 -10.97 32.01
N ILE A 265 -20.97 -11.29 31.09
CA ILE A 265 -20.83 -12.65 30.54
C ILE A 265 -20.52 -13.65 31.67
N LEU A 266 -19.62 -13.29 32.59
CA LEU A 266 -19.29 -14.16 33.74
C LEU A 266 -20.48 -14.37 34.66
N LEU A 267 -21.27 -13.33 34.96
CA LEU A 267 -22.48 -13.44 35.75
C LEU A 267 -23.55 -14.31 35.09
N VAL A 268 -23.72 -14.18 33.76
CA VAL A 268 -24.62 -15.04 32.99
C VAL A 268 -24.18 -16.50 32.98
N LEU A 269 -22.87 -16.75 32.84
CA LEU A 269 -22.29 -18.11 32.96
C LEU A 269 -22.48 -18.67 34.37
N CYS A 270 -22.23 -17.91 35.40
CA CYS A 270 -22.50 -18.34 36.78
C CYS A 270 -23.99 -18.62 36.99
N ALA A 271 -24.90 -17.75 36.54
CA ALA A 271 -26.34 -17.98 36.65
C ALA A 271 -26.79 -19.25 35.90
N LEU A 272 -26.23 -19.54 34.71
CA LEU A 272 -26.46 -20.74 33.96
C LEU A 272 -25.98 -22.00 34.71
N VAL A 273 -24.82 -21.93 35.35
CA VAL A 273 -24.28 -23.03 36.17
C VAL A 273 -25.14 -23.28 37.41
N PHE A 274 -25.59 -22.21 38.10
CA PHE A 274 -26.45 -22.33 39.29
C PHE A 274 -27.93 -22.69 38.96
N SER A 275 -28.44 -22.31 37.80
CA SER A 275 -29.81 -22.62 37.34
C SER A 275 -29.91 -23.93 36.58
N ALA A 276 -28.82 -24.55 36.22
CA ALA A 276 -28.82 -25.82 35.51
C ALA A 276 -29.30 -26.94 36.46
N PRO A 277 -30.33 -27.73 36.05
CA PRO A 277 -30.76 -28.89 36.84
C PRO A 277 -29.56 -29.83 36.96
N GLN A 278 -29.39 -30.41 38.17
CA GLN A 278 -28.21 -31.25 38.56
C GLN A 278 -27.89 -32.41 37.59
N ASN A 279 -28.76 -32.68 36.62
CA ASN A 279 -28.60 -33.73 35.60
C ASN A 279 -27.73 -33.27 34.38
N ILE A 280 -27.28 -32.02 34.32
CA ILE A 280 -26.41 -31.52 33.20
C ILE A 280 -24.92 -31.51 33.62
N LEU A 281 -24.60 -31.65 34.91
CA LEU A 281 -23.19 -31.71 35.36
C LEU A 281 -22.34 -32.86 34.75
N PRO A 282 -22.88 -34.01 34.32
CA PRO A 282 -22.06 -35.05 33.65
C PRO A 282 -21.59 -34.65 32.24
N ILE A 283 -22.18 -33.65 31.61
CA ILE A 283 -21.80 -33.23 30.24
C ILE A 283 -20.50 -32.39 30.22
N LEU A 284 -20.13 -31.81 31.36
CA LEU A 284 -18.92 -31.02 31.54
C LEU A 284 -17.73 -31.78 32.16
N SER A 285 -17.87 -33.09 32.33
CA SER A 285 -16.73 -33.93 32.78
C SER A 285 -15.68 -34.06 31.66
N PRO A 286 -14.36 -33.98 31.97
CA PRO A 286 -13.28 -34.05 30.97
C PRO A 286 -13.14 -35.34 30.19
N GLY A 287 -14.17 -36.20 30.15
CA GLY A 287 -14.16 -37.53 29.56
C GLY A 287 -14.84 -37.65 28.19
N LEU A 288 -15.29 -36.58 27.55
CA LEU A 288 -16.09 -36.67 26.33
C LEU A 288 -15.36 -36.38 25.00
N ILE A 289 -14.10 -35.99 25.02
CA ILE A 289 -13.26 -36.14 23.85
C ILE A 289 -12.58 -37.47 23.99
N LYS A 290 -13.07 -38.49 23.31
CA LYS A 290 -12.35 -39.77 23.19
C LYS A 290 -10.95 -39.41 22.72
N GLN A 291 -9.94 -39.98 23.36
CA GLN A 291 -8.52 -39.79 23.01
C GLN A 291 -8.24 -40.12 21.55
N SER A 292 -9.09 -40.95 20.93
CA SER A 292 -9.13 -41.25 19.50
C SER A 292 -9.48 -40.01 18.65
N ASP A 293 -10.48 -39.23 19.04
CA ASP A 293 -10.99 -38.10 18.21
C ASP A 293 -9.99 -36.93 18.23
N LEU A 294 -9.27 -36.75 19.35
CA LEU A 294 -8.20 -35.74 19.41
C LEU A 294 -6.98 -36.17 18.58
N ALA A 295 -6.65 -37.47 18.60
CA ALA A 295 -5.57 -38.01 17.78
C ALA A 295 -5.87 -37.88 16.29
N ASP A 296 -7.09 -38.18 15.87
CA ASP A 296 -7.54 -38.06 14.48
C ASP A 296 -7.54 -36.58 14.03
N TYR A 297 -7.94 -35.65 14.90
CA TYR A 297 -7.88 -34.20 14.59
C TYR A 297 -6.44 -33.73 14.43
N LEU A 298 -5.54 -34.12 15.34
CA LEU A 298 -4.12 -33.74 15.27
C LEU A 298 -3.42 -34.34 14.05
N ASN A 299 -3.76 -35.61 13.71
CA ASN A 299 -3.25 -36.28 12.52
C ASN A 299 -3.70 -35.54 11.25
N ASN A 300 -4.99 -35.18 11.12
CA ASN A 300 -5.50 -34.41 9.98
C ASN A 300 -4.83 -33.05 9.82
N ALA A 301 -4.58 -32.36 10.92
CA ALA A 301 -3.87 -31.06 10.88
C ALA A 301 -2.40 -31.21 10.40
N ARG A 302 -1.72 -32.29 10.74
CA ARG A 302 -0.37 -32.64 10.28
C ARG A 302 -0.36 -32.99 8.80
N LEU A 303 -1.35 -33.76 8.35
CA LEU A 303 -1.53 -34.11 6.94
C LEU A 303 -1.64 -32.88 6.05
N PHE A 304 -2.46 -31.94 6.45
CA PHE A 304 -2.63 -30.68 5.72
C PHE A 304 -1.30 -29.90 5.60
N ARG A 305 -0.43 -29.96 6.64
CA ARG A 305 0.90 -29.35 6.57
C ARG A 305 1.85 -30.07 5.63
N ILE A 306 1.80 -31.42 5.62
CA ILE A 306 2.63 -32.23 4.70
C ILE A 306 2.23 -31.99 3.25
N ASP A 307 0.93 -31.91 2.96
CA ASP A 307 0.40 -31.67 1.62
C ASP A 307 0.80 -30.28 1.10
N ASN A 308 0.64 -29.25 1.92
CA ASN A 308 1.12 -27.90 1.59
C ASN A 308 2.64 -27.84 1.40
N ALA A 309 3.41 -28.57 2.20
CA ALA A 309 4.86 -28.61 2.06
C ALA A 309 5.31 -29.27 0.75
N LEU A 310 4.60 -30.31 0.30
CA LEU A 310 4.83 -30.93 -1.00
C LEU A 310 4.52 -30.00 -2.16
N GLU A 311 3.42 -29.24 -2.09
CA GLU A 311 3.10 -28.22 -3.10
C GLU A 311 4.16 -27.11 -3.16
N ILE A 312 4.58 -26.58 -2.00
CA ILE A 312 5.63 -25.56 -1.94
C ILE A 312 6.94 -26.06 -2.54
N TYR A 313 7.34 -27.29 -2.23
CA TYR A 313 8.55 -27.89 -2.78
C TYR A 313 8.46 -28.07 -4.30
N LYS A 314 7.31 -28.53 -4.80
CA LYS A 314 7.03 -28.67 -6.23
C LYS A 314 7.08 -27.35 -6.98
N ILE A 315 6.53 -26.28 -6.40
CA ILE A 315 6.57 -24.92 -6.97
C ILE A 315 8.02 -24.41 -7.06
N GLY A 316 8.84 -24.68 -6.03
CA GLY A 316 10.22 -24.21 -5.98
C GLY A 316 11.21 -25.01 -6.84
N HIS A 317 10.99 -26.31 -7.03
CA HIS A 317 11.95 -27.23 -7.68
C HIS A 317 11.44 -27.84 -8.99
N GLY A 318 10.16 -27.61 -9.35
CA GLY A 318 9.54 -28.13 -10.57
C GLY A 318 9.22 -29.64 -10.56
N VAL A 319 9.62 -30.37 -9.51
CA VAL A 319 9.42 -31.79 -9.34
C VAL A 319 9.00 -32.16 -7.92
N ASN A 320 8.33 -33.27 -7.73
CA ASN A 320 8.02 -33.75 -6.39
C ASN A 320 9.30 -34.23 -5.69
N PRO A 321 9.42 -34.09 -4.34
CA PRO A 321 10.58 -34.62 -3.60
C PRO A 321 10.65 -36.12 -3.69
N GLY A 322 11.86 -36.66 -3.70
CA GLY A 322 12.07 -38.12 -3.72
C GLY A 322 11.69 -38.80 -2.39
N SER A 323 11.67 -38.03 -1.29
CA SER A 323 11.28 -38.51 0.05
C SER A 323 10.77 -37.33 0.90
N LEU A 324 9.96 -37.65 1.92
CA LEU A 324 9.52 -36.63 2.90
C LEU A 324 10.70 -36.03 3.70
N GLN A 325 11.84 -36.71 3.76
CA GLN A 325 13.05 -36.23 4.41
C GLN A 325 13.67 -35.06 3.69
N GLU A 326 13.45 -34.92 2.37
CA GLU A 326 13.91 -33.79 1.58
C GLU A 326 13.16 -32.50 1.95
N LEU A 327 11.89 -32.59 2.35
CA LEU A 327 11.12 -31.45 2.87
C LEU A 327 11.68 -30.91 4.19
N ILE A 328 12.19 -31.82 5.04
CA ILE A 328 12.83 -31.45 6.30
C ILE A 328 14.19 -30.80 6.03
N SER A 329 15.00 -31.39 5.16
CA SER A 329 16.34 -30.86 4.84
C SER A 329 16.29 -29.53 4.12
N SER A 330 15.22 -29.25 3.36
CA SER A 330 14.95 -27.95 2.73
C SER A 330 14.33 -26.91 3.66
N GLY A 331 14.03 -27.29 4.91
CA GLY A 331 13.42 -26.39 5.90
C GLY A 331 11.94 -26.07 5.66
N ILE A 332 11.27 -26.77 4.76
CA ILE A 332 9.86 -26.55 4.40
C ILE A 332 8.92 -27.25 5.39
N LEU A 333 9.35 -28.39 5.97
CA LEU A 333 8.55 -29.18 6.91
C LEU A 333 9.30 -29.38 8.23
N ASN A 334 8.59 -29.33 9.35
CA ASN A 334 9.18 -29.61 10.67
C ASN A 334 9.25 -31.14 10.90
N PRO A 335 10.34 -31.69 11.47
CA PRO A 335 10.44 -33.11 11.82
C PRO A 335 9.26 -33.67 12.64
N ASP A 336 8.71 -32.84 13.54
CA ASP A 336 7.58 -33.20 14.40
C ASP A 336 6.26 -33.44 13.62
N ASP A 337 6.15 -32.90 12.41
CA ASP A 337 4.96 -33.08 11.57
C ASP A 337 4.88 -34.49 10.93
N LEU A 338 5.98 -35.23 10.90
CA LEU A 338 6.00 -36.64 10.44
C LEU A 338 5.65 -37.65 11.55
N ILE A 339 5.52 -37.20 12.79
CA ILE A 339 5.21 -38.05 13.93
C ILE A 339 3.69 -38.16 14.07
N LEU A 340 3.06 -39.16 13.49
CA LEU A 340 1.64 -39.48 13.67
C LEU A 340 1.43 -40.38 14.87
N GLN A 341 0.39 -40.09 15.66
CA GLN A 341 0.04 -40.94 16.80
C GLN A 341 -0.72 -42.21 16.31
N GLY A 342 -0.01 -43.32 16.30
CA GLY A 342 -0.59 -44.67 15.98
C GLY A 342 -0.67 -45.00 14.50
N GLU A 343 -0.13 -44.17 13.63
CA GLU A 343 -0.10 -44.36 12.17
C GLU A 343 1.31 -44.16 11.61
N THR A 344 1.61 -44.82 10.49
CA THR A 344 2.83 -44.60 9.72
C THR A 344 2.49 -44.00 8.36
N ILE A 345 3.31 -43.04 7.91
CA ILE A 345 3.15 -42.40 6.61
C ILE A 345 4.03 -43.11 5.60
N THR A 346 3.42 -43.54 4.51
CA THR A 346 4.13 -44.04 3.33
C THR A 346 3.92 -43.07 2.19
N TYR A 347 5.01 -42.46 1.71
CA TYR A 347 5.03 -41.54 0.61
C TYR A 347 5.55 -42.19 -0.66
N LEU A 348 4.79 -42.14 -1.74
CA LEU A 348 5.14 -42.69 -3.05
C LEU A 348 5.17 -41.55 -4.07
N PRO A 349 6.36 -41.05 -4.47
CA PRO A 349 6.48 -40.06 -5.50
C PRO A 349 6.18 -40.66 -6.89
N GLU A 350 5.34 -39.95 -7.66
CA GLU A 350 5.09 -40.19 -9.08
C GLU A 350 5.53 -38.96 -9.90
N HIS A 351 5.74 -39.15 -11.22
CA HIS A 351 6.38 -38.12 -12.07
C HIS A 351 5.64 -36.77 -12.09
N ASN A 352 4.33 -36.76 -11.85
CA ASN A 352 3.49 -35.53 -11.82
C ASN A 352 2.47 -35.45 -10.67
N SER A 353 2.39 -36.54 -9.88
CA SER A 353 1.50 -36.68 -8.72
C SER A 353 2.27 -37.34 -7.57
N TYR A 354 1.64 -37.46 -6.43
CA TYR A 354 2.16 -38.25 -5.31
C TYR A 354 0.99 -38.93 -4.63
N ASP A 355 1.27 -40.08 -4.01
CA ASP A 355 0.30 -40.82 -3.19
C ASP A 355 0.83 -40.90 -1.75
N ILE A 356 -0.02 -40.56 -0.78
CA ILE A 356 0.30 -40.66 0.64
C ILE A 356 -0.64 -41.67 1.27
N LYS A 357 -0.08 -42.79 1.74
CA LYS A 357 -0.83 -43.86 2.42
C LYS A 357 -0.56 -43.86 3.91
N PHE A 358 -1.61 -44.07 4.67
CA PHE A 358 -1.58 -44.18 6.11
C PHE A 358 -1.87 -45.62 6.50
N GLU A 359 -0.96 -46.22 7.22
CA GLU A 359 -1.14 -47.56 7.75
C GLU A 359 -1.20 -47.49 9.27
N ARG A 360 -2.31 -47.98 9.87
CA ARG A 360 -2.40 -48.13 11.31
C ARG A 360 -1.40 -49.17 11.77
N ARG A 361 -0.55 -48.81 12.71
CA ARG A 361 0.31 -49.81 13.39
C ARG A 361 -0.57 -50.84 14.03
N ALA A 362 -0.54 -52.09 13.53
CA ALA A 362 -1.13 -53.20 14.22
C ALA A 362 -0.46 -53.33 15.60
N LYS A 363 -1.29 -53.40 16.65
CA LYS A 363 -0.83 -53.64 18.02
C LYS A 363 -0.24 -55.05 18.17
#